data_684f0a3607e50c21ec7ce6f147e3a921
#
_entry.id   684f0a3607e50c21ec7ce6f147e3a921
#
_cell.length_a   1.000
_cell.length_b   1.000
_cell.length_c   1.000
_cell.angle_alpha   90.00
_cell.angle_beta   90.00
_cell.angle_gamma   90.00
#
_symmetry.space_group_name_H-M   'P 1'
#
loop_
_entity.id
_entity.type
_entity.pdbx_description
1 polymer ?
#
loop_
_entity_poly.entity_id
_entity_poly.type
_entity_poly.pdbx_seq_one_letter_code
_entity_poly.pdbx_strand_id
1 'polypeptide(L)'
;TVKIPLLKNQLGITSEERVNNSIQNLEYTFADGFNKLVFPKKRKIAVLKGNGELEDRYIADFFKTLKEYYFIAPITLDSAKVAPVKTLTDLQKFDMVVVAQPTEAFSDSEKYILDQYTMNGGASLWLLDATEQQIDSASGKTYAVARDLKLNDLFFKYGLRINSNLIKDVISAPIVLATGSENDSQYNRYPWFYFPLSA
;
A
#
# COMPACT_ATOMS: atom_id res chain seq x y z
N THR A 1 26.02 3.63 -9.91
CA THR A 1 25.43 3.46 -11.25
C THR A 1 23.93 3.30 -11.10
N VAL A 2 23.13 4.08 -11.84
CA VAL A 2 21.69 3.99 -11.90
C VAL A 2 21.29 3.48 -13.27
N LYS A 3 20.41 2.49 -13.33
CA LYS A 3 19.84 1.98 -14.60
C LYS A 3 18.59 2.79 -14.93
N ILE A 4 18.53 3.35 -16.14
CA ILE A 4 17.39 4.12 -16.62
C ILE A 4 16.62 3.24 -17.62
N PRO A 5 15.42 2.73 -17.29
CA PRO A 5 14.60 1.96 -18.21
C PRO A 5 13.93 2.89 -19.21
N LEU A 6 14.30 2.82 -20.48
CA LEU A 6 13.72 3.66 -21.54
C LEU A 6 12.38 3.15 -22.04
N LEU A 7 12.10 1.85 -21.91
CA LEU A 7 10.83 1.24 -22.27
C LEU A 7 10.10 0.72 -21.03
N LYS A 8 8.86 1.17 -20.84
CA LYS A 8 7.98 0.65 -19.77
C LYS A 8 7.14 -0.49 -20.32
N ASN A 9 7.28 -1.68 -19.71
CA ASN A 9 6.39 -2.79 -20.00
C ASN A 9 5.06 -2.57 -19.24
N GLN A 10 3.96 -2.50 -19.98
CA GLN A 10 2.60 -2.46 -19.44
C GLN A 10 1.79 -3.59 -20.09
N LEU A 11 1.05 -4.33 -19.27
CA LEU A 11 0.16 -5.39 -19.76
C LEU A 11 -1.08 -4.78 -20.44
N GLY A 12 -1.53 -5.40 -21.52
CA GLY A 12 -2.78 -5.00 -22.20
C GLY A 12 -2.70 -3.76 -23.08
N ILE A 13 -1.49 -3.32 -23.47
CA ILE A 13 -1.29 -2.25 -24.46
C ILE A 13 -0.55 -2.73 -25.70
N THR A 14 -0.78 -2.08 -26.82
CA THR A 14 -0.08 -2.36 -28.09
C THR A 14 1.39 -1.94 -28.03
N SER A 15 2.20 -2.45 -28.97
CA SER A 15 3.62 -2.06 -29.05
C SER A 15 3.79 -0.56 -29.35
N GLU A 16 2.91 0.02 -30.15
CA GLU A 16 2.92 1.43 -30.50
C GLU A 16 2.56 2.31 -29.29
N GLU A 17 1.50 1.99 -28.58
CA GLU A 17 1.13 2.68 -27.32
C GLU A 17 2.26 2.62 -26.30
N ARG A 18 2.95 1.47 -26.19
CA ARG A 18 4.09 1.32 -25.28
C ARG A 18 5.23 2.27 -25.61
N VAL A 19 5.56 2.41 -26.89
CA VAL A 19 6.59 3.34 -27.36
C VAL A 19 6.16 4.78 -27.06
N ASN A 20 4.94 5.16 -27.42
CA ASN A 20 4.43 6.51 -27.20
C ASN A 20 4.41 6.87 -25.71
N ASN A 21 3.93 5.99 -24.85
CA ASN A 21 3.93 6.18 -23.40
C ASN A 21 5.37 6.30 -22.85
N SER A 22 6.30 5.54 -23.42
CA SER A 22 7.71 5.61 -23.00
C SER A 22 8.35 6.94 -23.39
N ILE A 23 8.06 7.44 -24.60
CA ILE A 23 8.55 8.76 -25.06
C ILE A 23 8.01 9.88 -24.17
N GLN A 24 6.72 9.88 -23.85
CA GLN A 24 6.11 10.87 -22.96
C GLN A 24 6.71 10.87 -21.54
N ASN A 25 7.22 9.73 -21.09
CA ASN A 25 7.83 9.59 -19.75
C ASN A 25 9.35 9.78 -19.74
N LEU A 26 10.00 10.08 -20.87
CA LEU A 26 11.46 10.17 -20.93
C LEU A 26 12.02 11.23 -19.98
N GLU A 27 11.44 12.43 -19.97
CA GLU A 27 11.89 13.53 -19.11
C GLU A 27 11.86 13.12 -17.63
N TYR A 28 10.71 12.57 -17.19
CA TYR A 28 10.60 12.06 -15.82
C TYR A 28 11.63 10.98 -15.52
N THR A 29 11.85 10.04 -16.44
CA THR A 29 12.76 8.90 -16.24
C THR A 29 14.21 9.35 -16.11
N PHE A 30 14.64 10.34 -16.89
CA PHE A 30 15.97 10.93 -16.76
C PHE A 30 16.10 11.77 -15.49
N ALA A 31 15.12 12.64 -15.20
CA ALA A 31 15.10 13.46 -13.98
C ALA A 31 15.18 12.61 -12.73
N ASP A 32 14.41 11.50 -12.67
CA ASP A 32 14.46 10.53 -11.58
C ASP A 32 15.83 9.86 -11.47
N GLY A 33 16.42 9.44 -12.60
CA GLY A 33 17.77 8.87 -12.63
C GLY A 33 18.83 9.82 -12.09
N PHE A 34 18.80 11.10 -12.47
CA PHE A 34 19.69 12.12 -11.94
C PHE A 34 19.45 12.39 -10.45
N ASN A 35 18.19 12.46 -10.03
CA ASN A 35 17.81 12.66 -8.63
C ASN A 35 18.40 11.54 -7.74
N LYS A 36 18.27 10.27 -8.17
CA LYS A 36 18.85 9.11 -7.47
C LYS A 36 20.38 9.14 -7.37
N LEU A 37 21.06 9.76 -8.33
CA LEU A 37 22.52 9.91 -8.29
C LEU A 37 22.96 11.03 -7.34
N VAL A 38 22.23 12.15 -7.32
CA VAL A 38 22.57 13.34 -6.53
C VAL A 38 22.17 13.16 -5.07
N PHE A 39 21.01 12.55 -4.82
CA PHE A 39 20.45 12.40 -3.47
C PHE A 39 20.52 10.93 -3.01
N PRO A 40 21.54 10.54 -2.24
CA PRO A 40 21.63 9.19 -1.69
C PRO A 40 20.51 8.94 -0.68
N LYS A 41 20.08 7.68 -0.57
CA LYS A 41 19.10 7.26 0.42
C LYS A 41 19.56 7.62 1.83
N LYS A 42 18.70 8.26 2.60
CA LYS A 42 18.98 8.60 4.01
C LYS A 42 17.85 8.13 4.94
N ARG A 43 16.61 8.22 4.48
CA ARG A 43 15.42 7.93 5.30
C ARG A 43 15.12 6.44 5.38
N LYS A 44 14.56 6.06 6.52
CA LYS A 44 14.20 4.67 6.84
C LYS A 44 12.70 4.53 7.01
N ILE A 45 12.14 3.51 6.38
CA ILE A 45 10.71 3.19 6.46
C ILE A 45 10.57 1.85 7.17
N ALA A 46 9.77 1.83 8.24
CA ALA A 46 9.33 0.61 8.88
C ALA A 46 8.07 0.09 8.17
N VAL A 47 8.02 -1.20 7.91
CA VAL A 47 6.79 -1.87 7.45
C VAL A 47 6.27 -2.70 8.61
N LEU A 48 5.08 -2.34 9.09
CA LEU A 48 4.46 -3.05 10.20
C LEU A 48 4.06 -4.45 9.76
N LYS A 49 4.29 -5.41 10.65
CA LYS A 49 3.92 -6.82 10.55
C LYS A 49 3.45 -7.31 11.92
N GLY A 50 2.49 -8.24 11.94
CA GLY A 50 1.98 -8.83 13.17
C GLY A 50 0.47 -8.67 13.38
N ASN A 51 -0.18 -7.76 12.64
CA ASN A 51 -1.63 -7.53 12.71
C ASN A 51 -2.36 -8.03 11.44
N GLY A 52 -1.86 -9.12 10.84
CA GLY A 52 -2.45 -9.70 9.64
C GLY A 52 -2.32 -8.82 8.39
N GLU A 53 -1.23 -8.06 8.30
CA GLU A 53 -0.95 -7.21 7.14
C GLU A 53 -0.72 -8.02 5.87
N LEU A 54 -0.88 -7.35 4.75
CA LEU A 54 -0.75 -7.92 3.42
C LEU A 54 0.59 -8.67 3.26
N GLU A 55 0.52 -9.88 2.68
CA GLU A 55 1.72 -10.66 2.38
C GLU A 55 2.62 -9.93 1.38
N ASP A 56 3.93 -10.08 1.55
CA ASP A 56 4.94 -9.37 0.75
C ASP A 56 4.79 -9.57 -0.77
N ARG A 57 4.27 -10.72 -1.21
CA ARG A 57 4.03 -11.01 -2.63
C ARG A 57 3.04 -10.05 -3.30
N TYR A 58 2.02 -9.60 -2.57
CA TYR A 58 0.98 -8.71 -3.10
C TYR A 58 1.41 -7.24 -3.11
N ILE A 59 2.37 -6.87 -2.28
CA ILE A 59 2.88 -5.50 -2.15
C ILE A 59 4.34 -5.37 -2.65
N ALA A 60 4.86 -6.43 -3.29
CA ALA A 60 6.26 -6.52 -3.71
C ALA A 60 6.70 -5.38 -4.63
N ASP A 61 5.86 -4.98 -5.58
CA ASP A 61 6.18 -3.92 -6.53
C ASP A 61 6.26 -2.54 -5.85
N PHE A 62 5.34 -2.26 -4.93
CA PHE A 62 5.37 -1.07 -4.10
C PHE A 62 6.67 -1.01 -3.26
N PHE A 63 7.04 -2.09 -2.57
CA PHE A 63 8.27 -2.15 -1.80
C PHE A 63 9.52 -2.07 -2.69
N LYS A 64 9.50 -2.67 -3.87
CA LYS A 64 10.60 -2.57 -4.83
C LYS A 64 10.82 -1.12 -5.24
N THR A 65 9.76 -0.39 -5.55
CA THR A 65 9.83 1.03 -5.90
C THR A 65 10.30 1.88 -4.72
N LEU A 66 9.76 1.67 -3.52
CA LEU A 66 10.21 2.39 -2.31
C LEU A 66 11.68 2.12 -1.98
N LYS A 67 12.16 0.89 -2.18
CA LYS A 67 13.58 0.53 -1.97
C LYS A 67 14.55 1.29 -2.88
N GLU A 68 14.08 1.88 -3.96
CA GLU A 68 14.92 2.73 -4.80
C GLU A 68 15.31 4.05 -4.10
N TYR A 69 14.44 4.56 -3.20
CA TYR A 69 14.59 5.85 -2.53
C TYR A 69 14.87 5.76 -1.03
N TYR A 70 14.41 4.68 -0.36
CA TYR A 70 14.41 4.54 1.08
C TYR A 70 15.06 3.22 1.54
N PHE A 71 15.51 3.18 2.79
CA PHE A 71 15.81 1.94 3.47
C PHE A 71 14.53 1.40 4.09
N ILE A 72 14.18 0.15 3.81
CA ILE A 72 12.95 -0.48 4.28
C ILE A 72 13.30 -1.67 5.15
N ALA A 73 12.67 -1.77 6.32
CA ALA A 73 12.77 -2.92 7.21
C ALA A 73 11.42 -3.26 7.84
N PRO A 74 11.11 -4.55 8.04
CA PRO A 74 9.94 -4.97 8.79
C PRO A 74 10.12 -4.67 10.28
N ILE A 75 9.02 -4.37 10.96
CA ILE A 75 8.95 -4.22 12.41
C ILE A 75 7.65 -4.85 12.91
N THR A 76 7.67 -5.44 14.12
CA THR A 76 6.48 -5.92 14.82
C THR A 76 6.28 -5.15 16.12
N LEU A 77 5.03 -5.10 16.59
CA LEU A 77 4.66 -4.50 17.86
C LEU A 77 4.38 -5.55 18.95
N ASP A 78 4.75 -6.81 18.75
CA ASP A 78 4.50 -7.92 19.68
C ASP A 78 4.99 -7.63 21.09
N SER A 79 6.07 -6.89 21.22
CA SER A 79 6.66 -6.50 22.50
C SER A 79 6.04 -5.25 23.13
N ALA A 80 5.04 -4.63 22.50
CA ALA A 80 4.43 -3.37 22.97
C ALA A 80 3.87 -3.47 24.40
N LYS A 81 3.31 -4.61 24.77
CA LYS A 81 2.77 -4.85 26.12
C LYS A 81 3.85 -5.10 27.17
N VAL A 82 4.94 -5.78 26.82
CA VAL A 82 5.98 -6.24 27.76
C VAL A 82 7.11 -5.21 27.90
N ALA A 83 7.50 -4.58 26.81
CA ALA A 83 8.61 -3.65 26.74
C ALA A 83 8.26 -2.38 25.91
N PRO A 84 7.27 -1.57 26.33
CA PRO A 84 6.76 -0.46 25.52
C PRO A 84 7.82 0.57 25.18
N VAL A 85 8.68 0.94 26.12
CA VAL A 85 9.74 1.93 25.91
C VAL A 85 10.75 1.46 24.86
N LYS A 86 11.15 0.19 24.91
CA LYS A 86 12.07 -0.39 23.93
C LYS A 86 11.43 -0.41 22.54
N THR A 87 10.19 -0.89 22.46
CA THR A 87 9.43 -0.95 21.19
C THR A 87 9.30 0.42 20.57
N LEU A 88 8.96 1.45 21.34
CA LEU A 88 8.90 2.83 20.88
C LEU A 88 10.27 3.33 20.42
N THR A 89 11.34 3.08 21.19
CA THR A 89 12.71 3.49 20.83
C THR A 89 13.16 2.82 19.54
N ASP A 90 12.81 1.56 19.32
CA ASP A 90 13.13 0.85 18.08
C ASP A 90 12.33 1.41 16.90
N LEU A 91 11.07 1.76 17.10
CA LEU A 91 10.23 2.38 16.09
C LEU A 91 10.72 3.79 15.71
N GLN A 92 11.18 4.57 16.67
CA GLN A 92 11.73 5.94 16.46
C GLN A 92 13.02 5.98 15.63
N LYS A 93 13.65 4.84 15.36
CA LYS A 93 14.78 4.76 14.42
C LYS A 93 14.36 4.91 12.95
N PHE A 94 13.06 4.90 12.69
CA PHE A 94 12.46 5.04 11.37
C PHE A 94 11.77 6.41 11.23
N ASP A 95 11.83 6.98 10.04
CA ASP A 95 11.20 8.25 9.71
C ASP A 95 9.70 8.08 9.40
N MET A 96 9.30 6.90 8.94
CA MET A 96 7.91 6.59 8.61
C MET A 96 7.59 5.13 8.92
N VAL A 97 6.35 4.88 9.31
CA VAL A 97 5.74 3.54 9.44
C VAL A 97 4.68 3.36 8.37
N VAL A 98 4.73 2.23 7.67
CA VAL A 98 3.70 1.82 6.71
C VAL A 98 2.92 0.66 7.30
N VAL A 99 1.61 0.82 7.39
CA VAL A 99 0.64 -0.21 7.80
C VAL A 99 -0.18 -0.57 6.58
N ALA A 100 0.03 -1.78 6.05
CA ALA A 100 -0.55 -2.20 4.78
C ALA A 100 -1.62 -3.27 4.98
N GLN A 101 -2.87 -2.87 4.89
CA GLN A 101 -4.05 -3.71 4.91
C GLN A 101 -4.07 -4.70 6.12
N PRO A 102 -4.00 -4.20 7.36
CA PRO A 102 -4.12 -5.05 8.53
C PRO A 102 -5.50 -5.72 8.55
N THR A 103 -5.55 -6.97 8.98
CA THR A 103 -6.79 -7.74 9.11
C THR A 103 -7.15 -8.06 10.56
N GLU A 104 -6.18 -7.94 11.48
CA GLU A 104 -6.36 -8.20 12.90
C GLU A 104 -6.45 -6.90 13.69
N ALA A 105 -7.21 -6.94 14.79
CA ALA A 105 -7.45 -5.78 15.64
C ALA A 105 -6.19 -5.39 16.43
N PHE A 106 -5.91 -4.10 16.51
CA PHE A 106 -4.82 -3.55 17.32
C PHE A 106 -5.16 -3.56 18.82
N SER A 107 -4.22 -3.98 19.63
CA SER A 107 -4.30 -3.88 21.09
C SER A 107 -4.09 -2.43 21.54
N ASP A 108 -4.54 -2.10 22.75
CA ASP A 108 -4.33 -0.76 23.32
C ASP A 108 -2.85 -0.41 23.50
N SER A 109 -2.00 -1.42 23.76
CA SER A 109 -0.55 -1.22 23.87
C SER A 109 0.08 -0.86 22.52
N GLU A 110 -0.33 -1.51 21.44
CA GLU A 110 0.14 -1.19 20.08
C GLU A 110 -0.34 0.19 19.63
N LYS A 111 -1.61 0.51 19.87
CA LYS A 111 -2.16 1.85 19.60
C LYS A 111 -1.40 2.94 20.37
N TYR A 112 -1.07 2.68 21.63
CA TYR A 112 -0.28 3.61 22.44
C TYR A 112 1.12 3.84 21.83
N ILE A 113 1.83 2.80 21.38
CA ILE A 113 3.14 2.94 20.74
C ILE A 113 3.04 3.76 19.45
N LEU A 114 2.05 3.49 18.62
CA LEU A 114 1.83 4.21 17.36
C LEU A 114 1.44 5.67 17.59
N ASP A 115 0.62 5.93 18.62
CA ASP A 115 0.26 7.28 19.07
C ASP A 115 1.51 8.05 19.53
N GLN A 116 2.30 7.48 20.41
CA GLN A 116 3.53 8.09 20.90
C GLN A 116 4.56 8.31 19.79
N TYR A 117 4.68 7.39 18.86
CA TYR A 117 5.54 7.54 17.69
C TYR A 117 5.13 8.77 16.86
N THR A 118 3.84 8.90 16.57
CA THR A 118 3.30 10.02 15.81
C THR A 118 3.44 11.35 16.57
N MET A 119 3.15 11.36 17.87
CA MET A 119 3.28 12.55 18.71
C MET A 119 4.73 13.04 18.85
N ASN A 120 5.70 12.13 18.71
CA ASN A 120 7.13 12.48 18.69
C ASN A 120 7.65 12.85 17.28
N GLY A 121 6.77 13.06 16.32
CA GLY A 121 7.10 13.53 14.97
C GLY A 121 7.34 12.43 13.93
N GLY A 122 7.04 11.17 14.25
CA GLY A 122 7.06 10.08 13.29
C GLY A 122 5.91 10.20 12.28
N ALA A 123 6.16 9.90 11.01
CA ALA A 123 5.13 9.84 9.99
C ALA A 123 4.53 8.44 9.88
N SER A 124 3.25 8.33 9.58
CA SER A 124 2.58 7.04 9.35
C SER A 124 1.75 7.07 8.07
N LEU A 125 1.86 6.00 7.29
CA LEU A 125 1.04 5.74 6.11
C LEU A 125 0.14 4.54 6.41
N TRP A 126 -1.17 4.78 6.40
CA TRP A 126 -2.18 3.77 6.67
C TRP A 126 -2.93 3.44 5.38
N LEU A 127 -2.82 2.20 4.93
CA LEU A 127 -3.58 1.65 3.82
C LEU A 127 -4.58 0.66 4.42
N LEU A 128 -5.82 1.12 4.60
CA LEU A 128 -6.83 0.41 5.37
C LEU A 128 -8.03 0.00 4.52
N ASP A 129 -8.46 -1.24 4.69
CA ASP A 129 -9.75 -1.72 4.25
C ASP A 129 -10.70 -1.75 5.45
N ALA A 130 -11.63 -0.80 5.49
CA ALA A 130 -12.64 -0.74 6.54
C ALA A 130 -13.75 -1.80 6.38
N THR A 131 -13.74 -2.54 5.27
CA THR A 131 -14.70 -3.60 4.97
C THR A 131 -14.00 -4.88 4.53
N GLU A 132 -14.57 -6.00 4.89
CA GLU A 132 -14.20 -7.32 4.40
C GLU A 132 -15.27 -7.83 3.43
N GLN A 133 -14.84 -8.47 2.35
CA GLN A 133 -15.75 -9.06 1.38
C GLN A 133 -15.96 -10.54 1.72
N GLN A 134 -17.21 -10.91 1.94
CA GLN A 134 -17.61 -12.29 2.16
C GLN A 134 -18.45 -12.79 1.00
N ILE A 135 -18.03 -13.89 0.39
CA ILE A 135 -18.75 -14.54 -0.71
C ILE A 135 -19.68 -15.60 -0.11
N ASP A 136 -20.97 -15.42 -0.31
CA ASP A 136 -21.95 -16.47 -0.02
C ASP A 136 -21.99 -17.43 -1.21
N SER A 137 -21.38 -18.59 -1.03
CA SER A 137 -21.30 -19.62 -2.06
C SER A 137 -22.67 -20.20 -2.45
N ALA A 138 -23.67 -20.09 -1.58
CA ALA A 138 -25.03 -20.62 -1.84
C ALA A 138 -25.83 -19.69 -2.74
N SER A 139 -25.72 -18.37 -2.56
CA SER A 139 -26.46 -17.38 -3.35
C SER A 139 -25.64 -16.74 -4.47
N GLY A 140 -24.32 -16.99 -4.51
CA GLY A 140 -23.40 -16.34 -5.43
C GLY A 140 -23.26 -14.82 -5.22
N LYS A 141 -23.71 -14.32 -4.07
CA LYS A 141 -23.64 -12.88 -3.73
C LYS A 141 -22.43 -12.59 -2.86
N THR A 142 -21.87 -11.39 -3.04
CA THR A 142 -20.79 -10.88 -2.20
C THR A 142 -21.36 -9.81 -1.27
N TYR A 143 -21.08 -9.94 0.01
CA TYR A 143 -21.44 -8.96 1.04
C TYR A 143 -20.19 -8.26 1.55
N ALA A 144 -20.31 -6.94 1.78
CA ALA A 144 -19.27 -6.17 2.47
C ALA A 144 -19.65 -6.08 3.96
N VAL A 145 -18.80 -6.59 4.83
CA VAL A 145 -18.95 -6.55 6.28
C VAL A 145 -17.93 -5.59 6.87
N ALA A 146 -18.30 -4.82 7.88
CA ALA A 146 -17.38 -3.93 8.56
C ALA A 146 -16.25 -4.73 9.25
N ARG A 147 -14.99 -4.31 9.04
CA ARG A 147 -13.83 -4.86 9.73
C ARG A 147 -13.51 -4.01 10.96
N ASP A 148 -13.53 -4.63 12.15
CA ASP A 148 -13.21 -3.95 13.39
C ASP A 148 -11.70 -4.10 13.71
N LEU A 149 -10.91 -3.13 13.31
CA LEU A 149 -9.49 -3.05 13.64
C LEU A 149 -9.21 -2.36 14.98
N LYS A 150 -10.24 -1.90 15.70
CA LYS A 150 -10.17 -1.11 16.94
C LYS A 150 -9.32 0.18 16.81
N LEU A 151 -9.26 0.76 15.62
CA LEU A 151 -8.47 1.96 15.34
C LEU A 151 -9.30 3.26 15.36
N ASN A 152 -10.62 3.17 15.47
CA ASN A 152 -11.52 4.32 15.41
C ASN A 152 -11.22 5.37 16.49
N ASP A 153 -10.91 4.94 17.71
CA ASP A 153 -10.54 5.81 18.83
C ASP A 153 -9.21 6.53 18.59
N LEU A 154 -8.23 5.83 18.00
CA LEU A 154 -6.94 6.41 17.63
C LEU A 154 -7.11 7.48 16.55
N PHE A 155 -7.79 7.16 15.46
CA PHE A 155 -8.00 8.09 14.36
C PHE A 155 -8.87 9.29 14.76
N PHE A 156 -9.87 9.06 15.60
CA PHE A 156 -10.73 10.14 16.07
C PHE A 156 -9.95 11.22 16.87
N LYS A 157 -8.93 10.82 17.62
CA LYS A 157 -8.02 11.77 18.30
C LYS A 157 -7.30 12.68 17.32
N TYR A 158 -7.02 12.20 16.10
CA TYR A 158 -6.40 12.97 15.01
C TYR A 158 -7.43 13.69 14.11
N GLY A 159 -8.71 13.67 14.48
CA GLY A 159 -9.78 14.29 13.70
C GLY A 159 -10.18 13.51 12.45
N LEU A 160 -9.81 12.23 12.37
CA LEU A 160 -10.11 11.37 11.24
C LEU A 160 -11.23 10.38 11.57
N ARG A 161 -12.15 10.19 10.63
CA ARG A 161 -13.19 9.17 10.70
C ARG A 161 -13.18 8.32 9.42
N ILE A 162 -13.01 7.02 9.58
CA ILE A 162 -13.08 6.05 8.49
C ILE A 162 -14.45 5.36 8.55
N ASN A 163 -15.22 5.49 7.47
CA ASN A 163 -16.53 4.85 7.37
C ASN A 163 -16.36 3.45 6.79
N SER A 164 -17.11 2.48 7.33
CA SER A 164 -17.14 1.10 6.84
C SER A 164 -18.10 0.97 5.66
N ASN A 165 -17.78 1.59 4.53
CA ASN A 165 -18.54 1.53 3.30
C ASN A 165 -17.62 1.39 2.08
N LEU A 166 -18.17 0.83 1.00
CA LEU A 166 -17.49 0.77 -0.28
C LEU A 166 -17.70 2.06 -1.04
N ILE A 167 -16.65 2.57 -1.65
CA ILE A 167 -16.70 3.72 -2.55
C ILE A 167 -16.91 3.19 -3.97
N LYS A 168 -17.93 3.73 -4.64
CA LYS A 168 -18.24 3.43 -6.03
C LYS A 168 -18.19 4.72 -6.84
N ASP A 169 -17.41 4.73 -7.92
CA ASP A 169 -17.31 5.88 -8.82
C ASP A 169 -17.47 5.45 -10.28
N VAL A 170 -17.98 6.35 -11.09
CA VAL A 170 -18.08 6.19 -12.55
C VAL A 170 -16.71 6.40 -13.20
N ILE A 171 -15.87 7.30 -12.61
CA ILE A 171 -14.49 7.52 -13.02
C ILE A 171 -13.62 6.50 -12.28
N SER A 172 -13.41 5.36 -12.92
CA SER A 172 -12.74 4.22 -12.29
C SER A 172 -11.67 3.63 -13.21
N ALA A 173 -10.62 3.08 -12.60
CA ALA A 173 -9.60 2.37 -13.34
C ALA A 173 -10.16 1.02 -13.84
N PRO A 174 -9.82 0.60 -15.06
CA PRO A 174 -10.15 -0.73 -15.54
C PRO A 174 -9.26 -1.78 -14.85
N ILE A 175 -9.85 -2.93 -14.54
CA ILE A 175 -9.08 -4.12 -14.19
C ILE A 175 -8.80 -4.93 -15.45
N VAL A 176 -7.63 -5.56 -15.49
CA VAL A 176 -7.25 -6.46 -16.58
C VAL A 176 -7.46 -7.90 -16.13
N LEU A 177 -8.35 -8.61 -16.79
CA LEU A 177 -8.60 -10.02 -16.52
C LEU A 177 -8.07 -10.87 -17.68
N ALA A 178 -7.42 -11.98 -17.33
CA ALA A 178 -7.09 -13.01 -18.30
C ALA A 178 -8.38 -13.78 -18.63
N THR A 179 -8.81 -13.65 -19.89
CA THR A 179 -9.97 -14.37 -20.44
C THR A 179 -9.45 -15.20 -21.60
N GLY A 180 -9.50 -16.51 -21.52
CA GLY A 180 -9.00 -17.40 -22.55
C GLY A 180 -8.80 -18.81 -22.02
N SER A 181 -8.40 -19.73 -22.88
CA SER A 181 -8.01 -21.08 -22.49
C SER A 181 -6.56 -21.10 -21.94
N GLU A 182 -6.16 -22.19 -21.29
CA GLU A 182 -4.83 -22.36 -20.71
C GLU A 182 -3.66 -22.10 -21.69
N ASN A 183 -3.91 -22.21 -23.00
CA ASN A 183 -2.89 -22.06 -24.06
C ASN A 183 -3.01 -20.73 -24.83
N ASP A 184 -4.04 -19.90 -24.56
CA ASP A 184 -4.27 -18.64 -25.28
C ASP A 184 -4.84 -17.59 -24.29
N SER A 185 -3.94 -16.96 -23.54
CA SER A 185 -4.30 -15.93 -22.56
C SER A 185 -4.62 -14.61 -23.26
N GLN A 186 -5.89 -14.33 -23.43
CA GLN A 186 -6.37 -13.01 -23.84
C GLN A 186 -6.57 -12.13 -22.62
N TYR A 187 -6.05 -10.90 -22.67
CA TYR A 187 -6.19 -9.92 -21.60
C TYR A 187 -7.23 -8.88 -22.01
N ASN A 188 -8.38 -8.85 -21.33
CA ASN A 188 -9.44 -7.89 -21.55
C ASN A 188 -9.55 -6.91 -20.39
N ARG A 189 -9.84 -5.64 -20.71
CA ARG A 189 -10.05 -4.57 -19.72
C ARG A 189 -11.53 -4.44 -19.43
N TYR A 190 -11.86 -4.45 -18.13
CA TYR A 190 -13.23 -4.25 -17.63
C TYR A 190 -13.27 -3.04 -16.72
N PRO A 191 -14.26 -2.12 -16.83
CA PRO A 191 -14.43 -1.04 -15.89
C PRO A 191 -14.77 -1.62 -14.50
N TRP A 192 -14.03 -1.18 -13.48
CA TRP A 192 -14.24 -1.64 -12.12
C TRP A 192 -14.63 -0.47 -11.24
N PHE A 193 -15.91 -0.23 -11.07
CA PHE A 193 -16.46 0.95 -10.39
C PHE A 193 -16.04 1.11 -8.92
N TYR A 194 -15.53 0.07 -8.29
CA TYR A 194 -14.98 0.11 -6.94
C TYR A 194 -13.47 0.41 -6.90
N PHE A 195 -12.90 0.86 -8.01
CA PHE A 195 -11.53 1.33 -8.11
C PHE A 195 -11.53 2.80 -8.60
N PRO A 196 -12.00 3.75 -7.77
CA PRO A 196 -12.05 5.15 -8.14
C PRO A 196 -10.66 5.69 -8.42
N LEU A 197 -10.55 6.55 -9.43
CA LEU A 197 -9.33 7.29 -9.71
C LEU A 197 -9.32 8.56 -8.85
N SER A 198 -8.23 8.80 -8.12
CA SER A 198 -8.00 10.10 -7.49
C SER A 198 -7.68 11.14 -8.58
N ALA A 199 -8.37 12.27 -8.54
CA ALA A 199 -8.11 13.40 -9.41
C ALA A 199 -6.84 14.15 -8.97
#